data_bdbcf9be6fd6d043ef995269102d2502
#
_entry.id   bdbcf9be6fd6d043ef995269102d2502
#
_cell.length_a   1.000
_cell.length_b   1.000
_cell.length_c   1.000
_cell.angle_alpha   90.00
_cell.angle_beta   90.00
_cell.angle_gamma   90.00
#
_symmetry.space_group_name_H-M   'P 1'
#
loop_
_entity.id
_entity.type
_entity.pdbx_description
1 polymer ?
#
loop_
_entity_poly.entity_id
_entity_poly.type
_entity_poly.pdbx_seq_one_letter_code
_entity_poly.pdbx_strand_id
1 'polypeptide(L)'
;MSEAVNLAAPEVEIATVREHTTRASQIVTMVAIVVPPLGIIAVAFGLWGIAFSWVDIAVFVALYVLTGLGTTVGFHRLFTHRSFETTKTVRAAFAILGSMTLQGPVTQWVTDHRKHHALSDQEGDPHSPHAGFAPNAWGAVKGFFHAHMGWLFHLKGMERGERYGKDLYDDTLIRRIDRMYFVWVVLTFAIPFAIGYAVGGASWKLGLEVLIWGGLIRIFAYQHATFSVNSICHMFGRRSYRSRDESRNNWVVAALTFGEGWHNNHHAFPASARHGLDRLQLDIAWLTIRSLEKLGLAWNVRLPTMSQRERRRLA
;
A
#
# COMPACT_ATOMS: atom_id res chain seq x y z
N MET A 1 12.93 -2.80 57.64
CA MET A 1 13.74 -3.16 56.44
C MET A 1 12.76 -3.63 55.40
N SER A 2 12.51 -2.74 54.43
CA SER A 2 11.56 -2.98 53.34
C SER A 2 12.38 -3.46 52.12
N GLU A 3 12.19 -4.70 51.73
CA GLU A 3 12.75 -5.21 50.47
C GLU A 3 12.03 -4.53 49.28
N ALA A 4 12.77 -3.72 48.59
CA ALA A 4 12.31 -3.17 47.29
C ALA A 4 12.33 -4.32 46.26
N VAL A 5 11.16 -4.81 45.88
CA VAL A 5 11.00 -5.71 44.74
C VAL A 5 11.35 -4.96 43.48
N ASN A 6 12.52 -5.24 42.93
CA ASN A 6 12.98 -4.74 41.65
C ASN A 6 12.20 -5.44 40.53
N LEU A 7 11.09 -4.85 40.09
CA LEU A 7 10.37 -5.28 38.89
C LEU A 7 11.16 -4.77 37.66
N ALA A 8 12.22 -5.51 37.31
CA ALA A 8 12.81 -5.36 35.98
C ALA A 8 11.71 -5.60 34.95
N ALA A 9 11.44 -4.60 34.11
CA ALA A 9 10.57 -4.77 32.97
C ALA A 9 11.10 -5.95 32.13
N PRO A 10 10.23 -6.84 31.61
CA PRO A 10 10.70 -7.94 30.80
C PRO A 10 11.44 -7.36 29.59
N GLU A 11 12.70 -7.77 29.40
CA GLU A 11 13.41 -7.52 28.15
C GLU A 11 12.54 -8.05 27.01
N VAL A 12 12.02 -7.13 26.20
CA VAL A 12 11.27 -7.49 25.01
C VAL A 12 12.29 -8.08 24.05
N GLU A 13 12.38 -9.40 24.04
CA GLU A 13 13.15 -10.15 23.06
C GLU A 13 12.75 -9.64 21.68
N ILE A 14 13.65 -8.90 21.03
CA ILE A 14 13.42 -8.35 19.70
C ILE A 14 13.27 -9.55 18.78
N ALA A 15 12.02 -9.85 18.42
CA ALA A 15 11.70 -10.97 17.55
C ALA A 15 12.55 -10.91 16.30
N THR A 16 13.26 -11.98 16.03
CA THR A 16 14.26 -12.09 14.97
C THR A 16 13.68 -11.68 13.61
N VAL A 17 14.19 -10.59 13.09
CA VAL A 17 14.02 -10.15 11.69
C VAL A 17 14.45 -11.30 10.78
N ARG A 18 13.74 -11.54 9.66
CA ARG A 18 14.27 -12.44 8.62
C ARG A 18 15.64 -11.92 8.20
N GLU A 19 16.69 -12.64 8.53
CA GLU A 19 18.07 -12.21 8.26
C GLU A 19 18.41 -12.20 6.77
N HIS A 20 17.66 -12.98 5.95
CA HIS A 20 17.90 -13.04 4.51
C HIS A 20 16.61 -13.17 3.69
N THR A 21 16.44 -12.37 2.63
CA THR A 21 15.49 -12.70 1.55
C THR A 21 16.06 -13.87 0.76
N THR A 22 15.20 -14.71 0.24
CA THR A 22 15.63 -15.65 -0.77
C THR A 22 16.07 -14.90 -2.03
N ARG A 23 17.06 -15.41 -2.76
CA ARG A 23 17.47 -14.84 -4.06
C ARG A 23 16.26 -14.69 -5.01
N ALA A 24 15.31 -15.62 -4.92
CA ALA A 24 14.07 -15.55 -5.68
C ALA A 24 13.24 -14.30 -5.33
N SER A 25 13.08 -13.95 -4.05
CA SER A 25 12.37 -12.74 -3.63
C SER A 25 13.09 -11.48 -4.11
N GLN A 26 14.42 -11.43 -4.03
CA GLN A 26 15.21 -10.29 -4.54
C GLN A 26 15.04 -10.13 -6.05
N ILE A 27 15.08 -11.23 -6.81
CA ILE A 27 14.88 -11.23 -8.27
C ILE A 27 13.45 -10.75 -8.59
N VAL A 28 12.42 -11.25 -7.90
CA VAL A 28 11.03 -10.81 -8.11
C VAL A 28 10.90 -9.30 -7.82
N THR A 29 11.49 -8.80 -6.75
CA THR A 29 11.50 -7.37 -6.42
C THR A 29 12.23 -6.56 -7.48
N MET A 30 13.42 -7.01 -7.93
CA MET A 30 14.17 -6.37 -9.01
C MET A 30 13.37 -6.33 -10.31
N VAL A 31 12.76 -7.45 -10.69
CA VAL A 31 11.92 -7.53 -11.88
C VAL A 31 10.71 -6.59 -11.76
N ALA A 32 10.02 -6.58 -10.62
CA ALA A 32 8.86 -5.71 -10.40
C ALA A 32 9.20 -4.22 -10.43
N ILE A 33 10.42 -3.84 -10.05
CA ILE A 33 10.87 -2.44 -10.01
C ILE A 33 11.54 -2.01 -11.34
N VAL A 34 12.33 -2.89 -11.96
CA VAL A 34 13.17 -2.54 -13.13
C VAL A 34 12.43 -2.77 -14.45
N VAL A 35 11.65 -3.85 -14.57
CA VAL A 35 10.98 -4.17 -15.83
C VAL A 35 9.94 -3.13 -16.25
N PRO A 36 9.08 -2.58 -15.37
CA PRO A 36 8.12 -1.56 -15.76
C PRO A 36 8.78 -0.27 -16.30
N PRO A 37 9.82 0.33 -15.67
CA PRO A 37 10.52 1.48 -16.26
C PRO A 37 11.14 1.18 -17.62
N LEU A 38 11.76 0.01 -17.80
CA LEU A 38 12.30 -0.40 -19.09
C LEU A 38 11.19 -0.54 -20.14
N GLY A 39 10.03 -1.08 -19.75
CA GLY A 39 8.84 -1.12 -20.60
C GLY A 39 8.36 0.25 -21.00
N ILE A 40 8.32 1.21 -20.08
CA ILE A 40 7.93 2.61 -20.35
C ILE A 40 8.94 3.27 -21.31
N ILE A 41 10.23 3.06 -21.10
CA ILE A 41 11.28 3.56 -21.99
C ILE A 41 11.13 2.96 -23.39
N ALA A 42 10.94 1.65 -23.50
CA ALA A 42 10.73 0.96 -24.78
C ALA A 42 9.47 1.49 -25.50
N VAL A 43 8.37 1.74 -24.77
CA VAL A 43 7.13 2.33 -25.30
C VAL A 43 7.37 3.78 -25.74
N ALA A 44 8.06 4.58 -24.93
CA ALA A 44 8.32 5.99 -25.25
C ALA A 44 9.17 6.16 -26.52
N PHE A 45 10.16 5.27 -26.74
CA PHE A 45 11.07 5.38 -27.90
C PHE A 45 10.64 4.53 -29.10
N GLY A 46 10.01 3.36 -28.87
CA GLY A 46 9.70 2.42 -29.96
C GLY A 46 8.26 2.47 -30.46
N LEU A 47 7.32 2.96 -29.65
CA LEU A 47 5.88 2.90 -29.95
C LEU A 47 5.22 4.29 -29.93
N TRP A 48 5.99 5.37 -29.77
CA TRP A 48 5.45 6.73 -29.81
C TRP A 48 4.73 6.98 -31.14
N GLY A 49 3.40 7.15 -31.08
CA GLY A 49 2.54 7.36 -32.23
C GLY A 49 2.02 6.11 -32.96
N ILE A 50 2.39 4.88 -32.52
CA ILE A 50 1.96 3.62 -33.15
C ILE A 50 1.01 2.82 -32.27
N ALA A 51 1.07 2.99 -30.94
CA ALA A 51 0.41 2.09 -29.99
C ALA A 51 -0.27 2.86 -28.84
N PHE A 52 -1.33 3.61 -29.17
CA PHE A 52 -2.16 4.28 -28.19
C PHE A 52 -3.60 4.33 -28.66
N SER A 53 -4.49 3.70 -27.92
CA SER A 53 -5.92 3.64 -28.19
C SER A 53 -6.75 3.98 -26.94
N TRP A 54 -8.02 4.31 -27.13
CA TRP A 54 -8.93 4.49 -25.99
C TRP A 54 -9.10 3.22 -25.15
N VAL A 55 -8.89 2.04 -25.74
CA VAL A 55 -8.92 0.75 -25.02
C VAL A 55 -7.79 0.71 -23.99
N ASP A 56 -6.59 1.19 -24.34
CA ASP A 56 -5.44 1.23 -23.43
C ASP A 56 -5.73 2.09 -22.22
N ILE A 57 -6.26 3.30 -22.42
CA ILE A 57 -6.65 4.20 -21.34
C ILE A 57 -7.75 3.57 -20.48
N ALA A 58 -8.79 3.03 -21.10
CA ALA A 58 -9.91 2.46 -20.37
C ALA A 58 -9.47 1.29 -19.48
N VAL A 59 -8.64 0.37 -20.02
CA VAL A 59 -8.13 -0.78 -19.25
C VAL A 59 -7.14 -0.32 -18.19
N PHE A 60 -6.23 0.62 -18.51
CA PHE A 60 -5.33 1.21 -17.53
C PHE A 60 -6.11 1.79 -16.35
N VAL A 61 -7.06 2.69 -16.60
CA VAL A 61 -7.84 3.36 -15.54
C VAL A 61 -8.68 2.36 -14.75
N ALA A 62 -9.38 1.46 -15.43
CA ALA A 62 -10.21 0.46 -14.76
C ALA A 62 -9.39 -0.44 -13.82
N LEU A 63 -8.27 -0.98 -14.29
CA LEU A 63 -7.41 -1.85 -13.47
C LEU A 63 -6.65 -1.05 -12.41
N TYR A 64 -6.24 0.19 -12.68
CA TYR A 64 -5.63 1.08 -11.68
C TYR A 64 -6.58 1.30 -10.51
N VAL A 65 -7.84 1.64 -10.79
CA VAL A 65 -8.86 1.87 -9.76
C VAL A 65 -9.19 0.58 -9.02
N LEU A 66 -9.50 -0.50 -9.72
CA LEU A 66 -9.92 -1.76 -9.09
C LEU A 66 -8.83 -2.34 -8.19
N THR A 67 -7.61 -2.48 -8.72
CA THR A 67 -6.51 -3.07 -7.95
C THR A 67 -6.02 -2.12 -6.86
N GLY A 68 -6.04 -0.81 -7.11
CA GLY A 68 -5.72 0.20 -6.12
C GLY A 68 -6.70 0.21 -4.95
N LEU A 69 -8.00 0.09 -5.19
CA LEU A 69 -8.99 -0.12 -4.12
C LEU A 69 -8.75 -1.43 -3.37
N GLY A 70 -8.24 -2.48 -4.03
CA GLY A 70 -7.77 -3.70 -3.37
C GLY A 70 -6.71 -3.42 -2.31
N THR A 71 -5.77 -2.53 -2.58
CA THR A 71 -4.75 -2.12 -1.59
C THR A 71 -5.33 -1.17 -0.55
N THR A 72 -5.97 -0.06 -0.95
CA THR A 72 -6.37 0.99 -0.01
C THR A 72 -7.55 0.60 0.87
N VAL A 73 -8.59 -0.02 0.29
CA VAL A 73 -9.76 -0.51 1.05
C VAL A 73 -9.46 -1.86 1.69
N GLY A 74 -8.83 -2.79 0.92
CA GLY A 74 -8.55 -4.15 1.35
C GLY A 74 -7.35 -4.22 2.29
N PHE A 75 -6.14 -4.13 1.76
CA PHE A 75 -4.92 -4.35 2.54
C PHE A 75 -4.82 -3.36 3.70
N HIS A 76 -5.04 -2.09 3.44
CA HIS A 76 -4.84 -1.03 4.41
C HIS A 76 -6.00 -0.94 5.42
N ARG A 77 -7.21 -0.58 4.99
CA ARG A 77 -8.31 -0.27 5.93
C ARG A 77 -8.97 -1.50 6.50
N LEU A 78 -9.19 -2.55 5.69
CA LEU A 78 -9.86 -3.78 6.14
C LEU A 78 -8.92 -4.70 6.92
N PHE A 79 -7.80 -5.13 6.31
CA PHE A 79 -6.93 -6.14 6.92
C PHE A 79 -5.94 -5.58 7.92
N THR A 80 -5.34 -4.40 7.67
CA THR A 80 -4.39 -3.79 8.62
C THR A 80 -5.10 -3.20 9.83
N HIS A 81 -5.99 -2.22 9.57
CA HIS A 81 -6.58 -1.40 10.62
C HIS A 81 -7.94 -1.89 11.11
N ARG A 82 -8.52 -2.88 10.44
CA ARG A 82 -9.85 -3.42 10.79
C ARG A 82 -10.88 -2.30 10.96
N SER A 83 -10.84 -1.31 10.07
CA SER A 83 -11.66 -0.10 10.13
C SER A 83 -13.14 -0.36 9.89
N PHE A 84 -13.48 -1.52 9.34
CA PHE A 84 -14.84 -2.01 9.11
C PHE A 84 -14.82 -3.53 8.98
N GLU A 85 -16.01 -4.13 9.01
CA GLU A 85 -16.21 -5.57 8.76
C GLU A 85 -17.01 -5.77 7.47
N THR A 86 -16.85 -6.95 6.84
CA THR A 86 -17.51 -7.27 5.57
C THR A 86 -17.65 -8.79 5.37
N THR A 87 -18.35 -9.20 4.31
CA THR A 87 -18.56 -10.61 3.95
C THR A 87 -17.26 -11.30 3.50
N LYS A 88 -17.24 -12.64 3.56
CA LYS A 88 -16.09 -13.43 3.09
C LYS A 88 -15.79 -13.18 1.60
N THR A 89 -16.83 -13.00 0.77
CA THR A 89 -16.68 -12.74 -0.67
C THR A 89 -16.01 -11.39 -0.92
N VAL A 90 -16.44 -10.34 -0.24
CA VAL A 90 -15.84 -9.00 -0.37
C VAL A 90 -14.40 -8.99 0.16
N ARG A 91 -14.13 -9.71 1.28
CA ARG A 91 -12.75 -9.91 1.78
C ARG A 91 -11.86 -10.59 0.75
N ALA A 92 -12.35 -11.66 0.12
CA ALA A 92 -11.61 -12.36 -0.93
C ALA A 92 -11.33 -11.46 -2.14
N ALA A 93 -12.35 -10.73 -2.61
CA ALA A 93 -12.22 -9.81 -3.74
C ALA A 93 -11.14 -8.75 -3.49
N PHE A 94 -11.16 -8.06 -2.34
CA PHE A 94 -10.15 -7.07 -2.00
C PHE A 94 -8.76 -7.67 -1.81
N ALA A 95 -8.66 -8.87 -1.21
CA ALA A 95 -7.39 -9.56 -1.06
C ALA A 95 -6.75 -9.90 -2.42
N ILE A 96 -7.54 -10.40 -3.37
CA ILE A 96 -7.09 -10.73 -4.73
C ILE A 96 -6.69 -9.45 -5.48
N LEU A 97 -7.57 -8.45 -5.51
CA LEU A 97 -7.32 -7.18 -6.20
C LEU A 97 -6.07 -6.48 -5.67
N GLY A 98 -5.87 -6.45 -4.34
CA GLY A 98 -4.66 -5.90 -3.73
C GLY A 98 -3.41 -6.69 -4.11
N SER A 99 -3.47 -8.02 -4.16
CA SER A 99 -2.35 -8.87 -4.60
C SER A 99 -1.95 -8.60 -6.05
N MET A 100 -2.90 -8.17 -6.90
CA MET A 100 -2.65 -7.79 -8.29
C MET A 100 -1.91 -6.44 -8.46
N THR A 101 -1.61 -5.70 -7.38
CA THR A 101 -0.74 -4.52 -7.42
C THR A 101 0.75 -4.86 -7.35
N LEU A 102 1.10 -6.12 -7.17
CA LEU A 102 2.49 -6.62 -7.01
C LEU A 102 3.25 -6.00 -5.83
N GLN A 103 2.53 -5.64 -4.77
CA GLN A 103 3.13 -5.14 -3.51
C GLN A 103 3.35 -6.25 -2.46
N GLY A 104 3.23 -7.51 -2.87
CA GLY A 104 3.39 -8.67 -2.01
C GLY A 104 2.06 -9.32 -1.59
N PRO A 105 2.14 -10.49 -0.92
CA PRO A 105 0.99 -11.16 -0.33
C PRO A 105 0.34 -10.31 0.77
N VAL A 106 -0.96 -10.53 1.03
CA VAL A 106 -1.74 -9.79 2.05
C VAL A 106 -1.05 -9.82 3.41
N THR A 107 -0.66 -11.01 3.88
CA THR A 107 -0.05 -11.19 5.21
C THR A 107 1.25 -10.42 5.36
N GLN A 108 2.12 -10.43 4.34
CA GLN A 108 3.38 -9.72 4.38
C GLN A 108 3.17 -8.20 4.38
N TRP A 109 2.34 -7.69 3.46
CA TRP A 109 2.03 -6.26 3.36
C TRP A 109 1.46 -5.70 4.68
N VAL A 110 0.49 -6.41 5.24
CA VAL A 110 -0.16 -6.01 6.51
C VAL A 110 0.82 -6.04 7.67
N THR A 111 1.68 -7.07 7.73
CA THR A 111 2.69 -7.20 8.78
C THR A 111 3.67 -6.04 8.76
N ASP A 112 4.21 -5.70 7.58
CA ASP A 112 5.16 -4.58 7.41
C ASP A 112 4.48 -3.25 7.75
N HIS A 113 3.23 -3.05 7.33
CA HIS A 113 2.50 -1.82 7.60
C HIS A 113 2.12 -1.66 9.08
N ARG A 114 1.73 -2.74 9.78
CA ARG A 114 1.50 -2.69 11.24
C ARG A 114 2.79 -2.43 12.01
N LYS A 115 3.92 -2.95 11.55
CA LYS A 115 5.24 -2.63 12.09
C LYS A 115 5.58 -1.15 11.90
N HIS A 116 5.34 -0.61 10.69
CA HIS A 116 5.48 0.83 10.43
C HIS A 116 4.68 1.67 11.42
N HIS A 117 3.39 1.37 11.63
CA HIS A 117 2.57 2.10 12.62
C HIS A 117 3.07 2.01 14.06
N ALA A 118 3.66 0.86 14.43
CA ALA A 118 4.21 0.67 15.76
C ALA A 118 5.49 1.49 16.00
N LEU A 119 6.31 1.70 14.97
CA LEU A 119 7.64 2.29 15.02
C LEU A 119 7.79 3.53 14.13
N SER A 120 6.68 4.10 13.65
CA SER A 120 6.67 5.16 12.62
C SER A 120 7.70 6.26 12.92
N ASP A 121 8.61 6.48 11.95
CA ASP A 121 9.72 7.41 11.97
C ASP A 121 10.75 7.19 13.09
N GLN A 122 10.76 5.99 13.70
CA GLN A 122 11.71 5.57 14.71
C GLN A 122 12.62 4.45 14.18
N GLU A 123 13.64 4.10 14.94
CA GLU A 123 14.52 2.96 14.64
C GLU A 123 13.68 1.67 14.56
N GLY A 124 13.87 0.91 13.47
CA GLY A 124 13.10 -0.30 13.18
C GLY A 124 11.89 -0.09 12.27
N ASP A 125 11.51 1.14 11.94
CA ASP A 125 10.53 1.42 10.88
C ASP A 125 11.08 0.93 9.53
N PRO A 126 10.36 0.06 8.79
CA PRO A 126 10.88 -0.49 7.53
C PRO A 126 11.16 0.56 6.45
N HIS A 127 10.43 1.68 6.43
CA HIS A 127 10.50 2.66 5.34
C HIS A 127 10.45 4.12 5.78
N SER A 128 10.96 4.44 6.98
CA SER A 128 11.07 5.84 7.40
C SER A 128 12.07 6.63 6.56
N PRO A 129 11.75 7.86 6.12
CA PRO A 129 12.72 8.76 5.52
C PRO A 129 13.60 9.47 6.56
N HIS A 130 13.33 9.32 7.85
CA HIS A 130 13.98 10.02 8.95
C HIS A 130 14.91 9.14 9.76
N ALA A 131 14.49 7.93 10.12
CA ALA A 131 15.23 7.02 10.98
C ALA A 131 16.51 6.51 10.30
N GLY A 132 17.65 6.65 10.98
CA GLY A 132 18.96 6.18 10.49
C GLY A 132 19.65 7.11 9.47
N PHE A 133 19.10 8.29 9.20
CA PHE A 133 19.68 9.28 8.29
C PHE A 133 20.15 10.53 9.03
N ALA A 134 21.26 11.13 8.58
CA ALA A 134 21.79 12.35 9.17
C ALA A 134 20.81 13.53 8.98
N PRO A 135 20.68 14.46 9.96
CA PRO A 135 19.79 15.61 9.89
C PRO A 135 20.36 16.73 9.00
N ASN A 136 20.66 16.42 7.74
CA ASN A 136 21.14 17.36 6.74
C ASN A 136 20.50 17.08 5.38
N ALA A 137 20.70 17.96 4.39
CA ALA A 137 20.10 17.84 3.08
C ALA A 137 20.41 16.51 2.37
N TRP A 138 21.64 16.02 2.50
CA TRP A 138 22.04 14.73 1.90
C TRP A 138 21.41 13.54 2.61
N GLY A 139 21.29 13.57 3.95
CA GLY A 139 20.54 12.58 4.71
C GLY A 139 19.06 12.56 4.34
N ALA A 140 18.43 13.74 4.15
CA ALA A 140 17.04 13.83 3.69
C ALA A 140 16.85 13.22 2.29
N VAL A 141 17.78 13.46 1.35
CA VAL A 141 17.74 12.83 0.02
C VAL A 141 17.85 11.31 0.13
N LYS A 142 18.82 10.79 0.90
CA LYS A 142 18.96 9.34 1.10
C LYS A 142 17.72 8.73 1.77
N GLY A 143 17.19 9.40 2.80
CA GLY A 143 15.98 8.97 3.50
C GLY A 143 14.77 8.94 2.56
N PHE A 144 14.60 9.96 1.71
CA PHE A 144 13.55 9.99 0.70
C PHE A 144 13.63 8.77 -0.24
N PHE A 145 14.80 8.49 -0.83
CA PHE A 145 14.96 7.34 -1.72
C PHE A 145 14.80 6.01 -0.99
N HIS A 146 15.26 5.92 0.27
CA HIS A 146 15.01 4.74 1.10
C HIS A 146 13.52 4.52 1.31
N ALA A 147 12.79 5.52 1.81
CA ALA A 147 11.35 5.41 2.06
C ALA A 147 10.54 5.16 0.77
N HIS A 148 10.96 5.74 -0.36
CA HIS A 148 10.27 5.57 -1.62
C HIS A 148 10.39 4.13 -2.16
N MET A 149 11.60 3.60 -2.30
CA MET A 149 11.82 2.29 -2.89
C MET A 149 13.03 1.53 -2.31
N GLY A 150 13.99 2.20 -1.66
CA GLY A 150 15.23 1.58 -1.20
C GLY A 150 15.00 0.51 -0.14
N TRP A 151 13.98 0.66 0.70
CA TRP A 151 13.61 -0.30 1.74
C TRP A 151 13.27 -1.70 1.18
N LEU A 152 12.77 -1.78 -0.05
CA LEU A 152 12.45 -3.05 -0.72
C LEU A 152 13.68 -3.93 -0.95
N PHE A 153 14.87 -3.32 -0.98
CA PHE A 153 16.16 -4.03 -1.14
C PHE A 153 16.85 -4.32 0.20
N HIS A 154 16.36 -3.73 1.30
CA HIS A 154 16.89 -3.90 2.63
C HIS A 154 15.98 -4.81 3.45
N LEU A 155 16.50 -5.94 3.87
CA LEU A 155 15.74 -6.93 4.63
C LEU A 155 15.61 -6.61 6.11
N LYS A 156 16.49 -5.75 6.62
CA LYS A 156 16.42 -5.24 7.99
C LYS A 156 15.16 -4.39 8.13
N GLY A 157 14.06 -5.01 8.42
CA GLY A 157 12.80 -4.30 8.60
C GLY A 157 11.57 -5.14 8.28
N MET A 158 11.69 -6.11 7.38
CA MET A 158 10.61 -7.06 7.12
C MET A 158 10.44 -8.00 8.30
N GLU A 159 9.30 -7.93 8.94
CA GLU A 159 9.00 -8.72 10.13
C GLU A 159 8.45 -10.09 9.75
N ARG A 160 8.67 -11.10 10.60
CA ARG A 160 7.92 -12.34 10.53
C ARG A 160 6.48 -12.07 10.95
N GLY A 161 5.51 -12.71 10.28
CA GLY A 161 4.09 -12.50 10.53
C GLY A 161 3.59 -12.84 11.93
N GLU A 162 4.37 -13.59 12.71
CA GLU A 162 3.99 -14.03 14.03
C GLU A 162 3.70 -12.88 15.01
N ARG A 163 4.42 -11.75 14.88
CA ARG A 163 4.27 -10.61 15.79
C ARG A 163 3.14 -9.67 15.37
N TYR A 164 3.10 -9.29 14.12
CA TYR A 164 2.17 -8.25 13.66
C TYR A 164 1.03 -8.77 12.77
N GLY A 165 1.14 -9.99 12.25
CA GLY A 165 0.19 -10.57 11.29
C GLY A 165 -0.48 -11.87 11.72
N LYS A 166 -0.34 -12.31 13.00
CA LYS A 166 -0.82 -13.61 13.48
C LYS A 166 -2.27 -13.91 13.09
N ASP A 167 -3.16 -12.94 13.22
CA ASP A 167 -4.56 -13.06 12.86
C ASP A 167 -4.82 -13.41 11.38
N LEU A 168 -3.94 -12.95 10.46
CA LEU A 168 -4.02 -13.27 9.04
C LEU A 168 -3.35 -14.59 8.71
N TYR A 169 -2.27 -14.94 9.42
CA TYR A 169 -1.67 -16.27 9.33
C TYR A 169 -2.61 -17.38 9.79
N ASP A 170 -3.47 -17.09 10.76
CA ASP A 170 -4.50 -18.04 11.25
C ASP A 170 -5.75 -18.07 10.34
N ASP A 171 -5.95 -17.03 9.48
CA ASP A 171 -7.08 -16.95 8.56
C ASP A 171 -6.91 -17.86 7.34
N THR A 172 -7.76 -18.90 7.25
CA THR A 172 -7.69 -19.88 6.17
C THR A 172 -7.97 -19.31 4.79
N LEU A 173 -8.83 -18.28 4.68
CA LEU A 173 -9.13 -17.59 3.41
C LEU A 173 -7.89 -16.84 2.92
N ILE A 174 -7.30 -16.01 3.79
CA ILE A 174 -6.12 -15.22 3.44
C ILE A 174 -4.94 -16.10 3.10
N ARG A 175 -4.67 -17.16 3.90
CA ARG A 175 -3.60 -18.13 3.59
C ARG A 175 -3.75 -18.78 2.23
N ARG A 176 -4.99 -19.10 1.79
CA ARG A 176 -5.23 -19.66 0.45
C ARG A 176 -4.92 -18.64 -0.62
N ILE A 177 -5.35 -17.39 -0.46
CA ILE A 177 -5.10 -16.32 -1.42
C ILE A 177 -3.59 -16.02 -1.50
N ASP A 178 -2.89 -15.93 -0.39
CA ASP A 178 -1.45 -15.70 -0.34
C ASP A 178 -0.65 -16.85 -0.98
N ARG A 179 -1.09 -18.09 -0.77
CA ARG A 179 -0.48 -19.28 -1.40
C ARG A 179 -0.62 -19.25 -2.93
N MET A 180 -1.68 -18.62 -3.43
CA MET A 180 -1.94 -18.42 -4.86
C MET A 180 -1.35 -17.09 -5.37
N TYR A 181 -0.49 -16.41 -4.63
CA TYR A 181 0.02 -15.08 -5.01
C TYR A 181 0.56 -15.04 -6.44
N PHE A 182 1.31 -16.04 -6.85
CA PHE A 182 1.84 -16.13 -8.21
C PHE A 182 0.74 -16.16 -9.29
N VAL A 183 -0.41 -16.75 -9.01
CA VAL A 183 -1.56 -16.75 -9.93
C VAL A 183 -2.06 -15.32 -10.12
N TRP A 184 -2.16 -14.53 -9.05
CA TRP A 184 -2.59 -13.13 -9.13
C TRP A 184 -1.60 -12.26 -9.89
N VAL A 185 -0.29 -12.56 -9.74
CA VAL A 185 0.77 -11.92 -10.52
C VAL A 185 0.58 -12.23 -12.02
N VAL A 186 0.34 -13.47 -12.40
CA VAL A 186 0.10 -13.85 -13.81
C VAL A 186 -1.17 -13.17 -14.34
N LEU A 187 -2.26 -13.20 -13.59
CA LEU A 187 -3.53 -12.58 -14.01
C LEU A 187 -3.42 -11.07 -14.18
N THR A 188 -2.55 -10.41 -13.42
CA THR A 188 -2.26 -8.98 -13.56
C THR A 188 -1.82 -8.59 -14.97
N PHE A 189 -1.13 -9.49 -15.69
CA PHE A 189 -0.68 -9.31 -17.06
C PHE A 189 -1.61 -10.00 -18.08
N ALA A 190 -2.12 -11.17 -17.74
CA ALA A 190 -2.96 -11.95 -18.66
C ALA A 190 -4.31 -11.26 -18.93
N ILE A 191 -4.92 -10.62 -17.92
CA ILE A 191 -6.22 -9.96 -18.09
C ILE A 191 -6.14 -8.79 -19.10
N PRO A 192 -5.23 -7.79 -18.97
CA PRO A 192 -5.16 -6.72 -19.96
C PRO A 192 -4.82 -7.24 -21.35
N PHE A 193 -3.91 -8.23 -21.47
CA PHE A 193 -3.64 -8.88 -22.75
C PHE A 193 -4.89 -9.49 -23.37
N ALA A 194 -5.63 -10.29 -22.60
CA ALA A 194 -6.85 -10.97 -23.07
C ALA A 194 -7.93 -9.97 -23.52
N ILE A 195 -8.09 -8.85 -22.79
CA ILE A 195 -9.04 -7.79 -23.15
C ILE A 195 -8.62 -7.18 -24.51
N GLY A 196 -7.36 -6.78 -24.67
CA GLY A 196 -6.87 -6.22 -25.91
C GLY A 196 -6.97 -7.17 -27.10
N TYR A 197 -6.61 -8.42 -26.87
CA TYR A 197 -6.72 -9.48 -27.90
C TYR A 197 -8.17 -9.67 -28.36
N ALA A 198 -9.11 -9.78 -27.42
CA ALA A 198 -10.52 -9.98 -27.72
C ALA A 198 -11.15 -8.76 -28.43
N VAL A 199 -10.92 -7.55 -27.92
CA VAL A 199 -11.45 -6.29 -28.50
C VAL A 199 -10.87 -6.05 -29.90
N GLY A 200 -9.62 -6.46 -30.12
CA GLY A 200 -8.96 -6.35 -31.43
C GLY A 200 -9.30 -7.44 -32.42
N GLY A 201 -10.33 -8.27 -32.21
CA GLY A 201 -10.69 -9.37 -33.11
C GLY A 201 -9.58 -10.41 -33.24
N ALA A 202 -9.01 -10.87 -32.12
CA ALA A 202 -7.87 -11.78 -32.03
C ALA A 202 -6.53 -11.17 -32.47
N SER A 203 -6.37 -9.85 -32.31
CA SER A 203 -5.13 -9.13 -32.64
C SER A 203 -4.10 -9.27 -31.53
N TRP A 204 -3.01 -9.98 -31.80
CA TRP A 204 -1.85 -10.07 -30.90
C TRP A 204 -1.21 -8.68 -30.63
N LYS A 205 -1.20 -7.82 -31.65
CA LYS A 205 -0.66 -6.46 -31.54
C LYS A 205 -1.43 -5.68 -30.45
N LEU A 206 -2.76 -5.62 -30.57
CA LEU A 206 -3.58 -4.91 -29.56
C LEU A 206 -3.52 -5.60 -28.19
N GLY A 207 -3.43 -6.95 -28.15
CA GLY A 207 -3.22 -7.67 -26.90
C GLY A 207 -1.95 -7.25 -26.16
N LEU A 208 -0.82 -7.16 -26.87
CA LEU A 208 0.46 -6.69 -26.29
C LEU A 208 0.42 -5.22 -25.91
N GLU A 209 -0.22 -4.37 -26.71
CA GLU A 209 -0.39 -2.95 -26.44
C GLU A 209 -1.15 -2.71 -25.14
N VAL A 210 -2.32 -3.36 -24.98
CA VAL A 210 -3.14 -3.25 -23.74
C VAL A 210 -2.43 -3.91 -22.55
N LEU A 211 -1.63 -4.95 -22.74
CA LEU A 211 -0.77 -5.50 -21.67
C LEU A 211 0.26 -4.49 -21.19
N ILE A 212 0.91 -3.76 -22.09
CA ILE A 212 1.90 -2.74 -21.72
C ILE A 212 1.24 -1.64 -20.88
N TRP A 213 0.11 -1.10 -21.33
CA TRP A 213 -0.59 -0.04 -20.62
C TRP A 213 -1.29 -0.53 -19.34
N GLY A 214 -2.16 -1.52 -19.44
CA GLY A 214 -2.95 -2.06 -18.33
C GLY A 214 -2.17 -2.97 -17.37
N GLY A 215 -1.05 -3.51 -17.82
CA GLY A 215 -0.11 -4.31 -17.02
C GLY A 215 1.07 -3.49 -16.52
N LEU A 216 2.10 -3.29 -17.36
CA LEU A 216 3.40 -2.75 -16.94
C LEU A 216 3.32 -1.29 -16.48
N ILE A 217 2.77 -0.39 -17.30
CA ILE A 217 2.68 1.04 -16.98
C ILE A 217 1.77 1.26 -15.78
N ARG A 218 0.65 0.54 -15.70
CA ARG A 218 -0.26 0.62 -14.56
C ARG A 218 0.41 0.21 -13.24
N ILE A 219 1.14 -0.91 -13.25
CA ILE A 219 1.85 -1.38 -12.04
C ILE A 219 2.88 -0.33 -11.61
N PHE A 220 3.71 0.14 -12.54
CA PHE A 220 4.68 1.17 -12.26
C PHE A 220 4.03 2.43 -11.65
N ALA A 221 3.00 2.95 -12.29
CA ALA A 221 2.30 4.15 -11.83
C ALA A 221 1.71 3.96 -10.43
N TYR A 222 1.06 2.81 -10.17
CA TYR A 222 0.44 2.55 -8.88
C TYR A 222 1.46 2.29 -7.76
N GLN A 223 2.53 1.55 -8.04
CA GLN A 223 3.61 1.34 -7.06
C GLN A 223 4.24 2.66 -6.65
N HIS A 224 4.60 3.53 -7.60
CA HIS A 224 5.18 4.83 -7.27
C HIS A 224 4.20 5.76 -6.57
N ALA A 225 2.90 5.71 -6.89
CA ALA A 225 1.88 6.41 -6.13
C ALA A 225 1.83 5.93 -4.66
N THR A 226 1.86 4.61 -4.42
CA THR A 226 1.88 4.06 -3.06
C THR A 226 3.19 4.38 -2.33
N PHE A 227 4.34 4.22 -2.98
CA PHE A 227 5.64 4.57 -2.38
C PHE A 227 5.75 6.06 -2.03
N SER A 228 5.01 6.92 -2.74
CA SER A 228 4.91 8.34 -2.42
C SER A 228 4.21 8.58 -1.08
N VAL A 229 3.35 7.68 -0.62
CA VAL A 229 2.77 7.77 0.73
C VAL A 229 3.86 7.64 1.78
N ASN A 230 4.79 6.70 1.62
CA ASN A 230 5.88 6.48 2.56
C ASN A 230 6.92 7.61 2.54
N SER A 231 7.26 8.12 1.35
CA SER A 231 8.29 9.14 1.17
C SER A 231 7.72 10.57 1.25
N ILE A 232 6.83 10.95 0.32
CA ILE A 232 6.32 12.31 0.22
C ILE A 232 5.47 12.67 1.44
N CYS A 233 4.56 11.79 1.89
CA CYS A 233 3.67 12.12 2.99
C CYS A 233 4.33 12.02 4.38
N HIS A 234 5.59 11.58 4.50
CA HIS A 234 6.37 11.74 5.73
C HIS A 234 7.32 12.96 5.70
N MET A 235 7.49 13.60 4.52
CA MET A 235 8.39 14.75 4.38
C MET A 235 7.69 16.04 3.96
N PHE A 236 6.65 15.96 3.11
CA PHE A 236 6.05 17.12 2.46
C PHE A 236 4.52 17.15 2.60
N GLY A 237 3.98 18.26 3.05
CA GLY A 237 2.55 18.47 3.20
C GLY A 237 2.18 19.15 4.51
N ARG A 238 0.88 19.14 4.83
CA ARG A 238 0.33 19.82 6.03
C ARG A 238 0.07 18.80 7.15
N ARG A 239 0.39 19.16 8.37
CA ARG A 239 -0.07 18.44 9.58
C ARG A 239 -1.34 19.11 10.11
N SER A 240 -2.42 18.36 10.16
CA SER A 240 -3.73 18.82 10.66
C SER A 240 -4.00 18.35 12.09
N TYR A 241 -3.38 17.23 12.48
CA TYR A 241 -3.56 16.60 13.78
C TYR A 241 -2.23 16.21 14.41
N ARG A 242 -2.20 16.15 15.73
CA ARG A 242 -1.06 15.62 16.49
C ARG A 242 -0.94 14.13 16.27
N SER A 243 0.16 13.70 15.68
CA SER A 243 0.63 12.31 15.55
C SER A 243 1.99 12.16 16.23
N ARG A 244 2.45 10.93 16.44
CA ARG A 244 3.75 10.62 17.07
C ARG A 244 4.91 10.66 16.09
N ASP A 245 4.63 10.88 14.83
CA ASP A 245 5.51 10.78 13.67
C ASP A 245 5.48 12.07 12.84
N GLU A 246 6.20 12.09 11.73
CA GLU A 246 6.28 13.24 10.82
C GLU A 246 5.28 13.15 9.65
N SER A 247 4.27 12.28 9.75
CA SER A 247 3.24 12.13 8.71
C SER A 247 2.53 13.45 8.38
N ARG A 248 2.24 13.67 7.11
CA ARG A 248 1.67 14.89 6.54
C ARG A 248 0.55 14.56 5.55
N ASN A 249 -0.39 15.47 5.40
CA ASN A 249 -1.43 15.42 4.40
C ASN A 249 -0.93 16.03 3.09
N ASN A 250 -0.96 15.27 2.02
CA ASN A 250 -0.58 15.71 0.68
C ASN A 250 -1.73 15.38 -0.30
N TRP A 251 -2.34 16.41 -0.88
CA TRP A 251 -3.53 16.26 -1.73
C TRP A 251 -3.24 15.59 -3.07
N VAL A 252 -2.05 15.79 -3.64
CA VAL A 252 -1.64 15.16 -4.90
C VAL A 252 -1.54 13.65 -4.69
N VAL A 253 -0.82 13.24 -3.65
CA VAL A 253 -0.70 11.83 -3.29
C VAL A 253 -2.08 11.25 -2.95
N ALA A 254 -2.94 12.00 -2.23
CA ALA A 254 -4.29 11.54 -1.91
C ALA A 254 -5.15 11.30 -3.17
N ALA A 255 -5.04 12.15 -4.19
CA ALA A 255 -5.75 11.96 -5.46
C ALA A 255 -5.28 10.69 -6.19
N LEU A 256 -3.96 10.45 -6.25
CA LEU A 256 -3.38 9.29 -6.92
C LEU A 256 -3.61 7.98 -6.16
N THR A 257 -3.76 8.02 -4.84
CA THR A 257 -3.87 6.85 -3.96
C THR A 257 -5.25 6.68 -3.33
N PHE A 258 -6.28 7.29 -3.92
CA PHE A 258 -7.69 7.18 -3.48
C PHE A 258 -7.96 7.61 -2.02
N GLY A 259 -7.10 8.49 -1.47
CA GLY A 259 -7.25 9.07 -0.13
C GLY A 259 -6.11 8.76 0.84
N GLU A 260 -5.14 7.89 0.50
CA GLU A 260 -4.04 7.54 1.40
C GLU A 260 -3.08 8.71 1.68
N GLY A 261 -3.01 9.70 0.78
CA GLY A 261 -2.25 10.92 0.99
C GLY A 261 -2.80 11.86 2.09
N TRP A 262 -3.99 11.60 2.66
CA TRP A 262 -4.45 12.21 3.91
C TRP A 262 -3.78 11.53 5.11
N HIS A 263 -2.47 11.43 5.05
CA HIS A 263 -1.67 10.51 5.83
C HIS A 263 -1.48 10.93 7.29
N ASN A 264 -1.38 12.25 7.57
CA ASN A 264 -1.39 12.75 8.95
C ASN A 264 -2.75 12.49 9.65
N ASN A 265 -3.86 12.63 8.93
CA ASN A 265 -5.16 12.27 9.48
C ASN A 265 -5.22 10.79 9.83
N HIS A 266 -4.68 9.93 8.94
CA HIS A 266 -4.63 8.50 9.13
C HIS A 266 -3.74 8.14 10.34
N HIS A 267 -2.52 8.65 10.45
CA HIS A 267 -1.63 8.39 11.58
C HIS A 267 -2.17 8.93 12.91
N ALA A 268 -2.95 10.03 12.87
CA ALA A 268 -3.65 10.49 14.07
C ALA A 268 -4.83 9.57 14.45
N PHE A 269 -5.50 8.93 13.49
CA PHE A 269 -6.67 8.08 13.71
C PHE A 269 -6.61 6.79 12.89
N PRO A 270 -5.66 5.87 13.16
CA PRO A 270 -5.38 4.72 12.30
C PRO A 270 -6.57 3.77 12.13
N ALA A 271 -7.43 3.64 13.13
CA ALA A 271 -8.65 2.80 13.03
C ALA A 271 -9.78 3.44 12.21
N SER A 272 -9.62 4.68 11.71
CA SER A 272 -10.67 5.35 10.93
C SER A 272 -10.77 4.77 9.52
N ALA A 273 -12.00 4.43 9.11
CA ALA A 273 -12.29 4.04 7.73
C ALA A 273 -12.23 5.25 6.76
N ARG A 274 -12.28 6.47 7.27
CA ARG A 274 -12.20 7.72 6.51
C ARG A 274 -10.90 8.45 6.84
N HIS A 275 -10.06 8.71 5.84
CA HIS A 275 -8.83 9.48 5.98
C HIS A 275 -9.03 10.96 5.63
N GLY A 276 -9.85 11.28 4.65
CA GLY A 276 -10.23 12.65 4.32
C GLY A 276 -11.23 13.22 5.33
N LEU A 277 -10.74 13.75 6.47
CA LEU A 277 -11.59 14.19 7.58
C LEU A 277 -12.21 15.56 7.41
N ASP A 278 -11.67 16.42 6.54
CA ASP A 278 -12.20 17.76 6.26
C ASP A 278 -13.01 17.78 4.95
N ARG A 279 -13.83 18.84 4.74
CA ARG A 279 -14.82 18.91 3.64
C ARG A 279 -14.20 18.80 2.24
N LEU A 280 -13.02 19.37 2.02
CA LEU A 280 -12.34 19.37 0.71
C LEU A 280 -11.36 18.20 0.53
N GLN A 281 -11.33 17.27 1.47
CA GLN A 281 -10.46 16.10 1.42
C GLN A 281 -11.19 14.92 0.77
N LEU A 282 -11.11 14.84 -0.56
CA LEU A 282 -11.69 13.72 -1.31
C LEU A 282 -10.99 12.41 -0.93
N ASP A 283 -11.78 11.41 -0.57
CA ASP A 283 -11.34 10.08 -0.14
C ASP A 283 -12.21 9.02 -0.85
N ILE A 284 -11.74 8.56 -2.00
CA ILE A 284 -12.47 7.61 -2.86
C ILE A 284 -12.59 6.24 -2.17
N ALA A 285 -11.56 5.82 -1.43
CA ALA A 285 -11.62 4.58 -0.66
C ALA A 285 -12.71 4.64 0.44
N TRP A 286 -12.88 5.80 1.09
CA TRP A 286 -14.00 6.03 2.00
C TRP A 286 -15.35 5.96 1.29
N LEU A 287 -15.49 6.59 0.13
CA LEU A 287 -16.72 6.52 -0.65
C LEU A 287 -17.06 5.08 -1.05
N THR A 288 -16.07 4.27 -1.38
CA THR A 288 -16.24 2.84 -1.64
C THR A 288 -16.76 2.10 -0.41
N ILE A 289 -16.17 2.31 0.78
CA ILE A 289 -16.64 1.69 2.03
C ILE A 289 -18.07 2.11 2.35
N ARG A 290 -18.40 3.40 2.18
CA ARG A 290 -19.76 3.91 2.38
C ARG A 290 -20.77 3.30 1.40
N SER A 291 -20.36 3.05 0.17
CA SER A 291 -21.22 2.38 -0.81
C SER A 291 -21.48 0.93 -0.40
N LEU A 292 -20.47 0.21 0.04
CA LEU A 292 -20.61 -1.16 0.57
C LEU A 292 -21.50 -1.18 1.81
N GLU A 293 -21.38 -0.21 2.72
CA GLU A 293 -22.21 -0.10 3.91
C GLU A 293 -23.69 0.13 3.55
N LYS A 294 -23.97 1.03 2.59
CA LYS A 294 -25.34 1.27 2.09
C LYS A 294 -25.95 0.04 1.42
N LEU A 295 -25.14 -0.81 0.82
CA LEU A 295 -25.56 -2.08 0.21
C LEU A 295 -25.67 -3.23 1.22
N GLY A 296 -25.41 -2.99 2.52
CA GLY A 296 -25.40 -4.02 3.55
C GLY A 296 -24.21 -4.99 3.46
N LEU A 297 -23.19 -4.66 2.66
CA LEU A 297 -21.98 -5.47 2.46
C LEU A 297 -20.84 -5.08 3.40
N ALA A 298 -20.93 -3.97 4.12
CA ALA A 298 -20.00 -3.54 5.15
C ALA A 298 -20.74 -3.07 6.40
N TRP A 299 -20.17 -3.30 7.58
CA TRP A 299 -20.73 -2.91 8.88
C TRP A 299 -19.61 -2.60 9.88
N ASN A 300 -19.96 -2.17 11.10
CA ASN A 300 -19.01 -1.77 12.15
C ASN A 300 -17.95 -0.76 11.65
N VAL A 301 -18.39 0.19 10.82
CA VAL A 301 -17.52 1.20 10.21
C VAL A 301 -17.06 2.20 11.27
N ARG A 302 -15.75 2.27 11.50
CA ARG A 302 -15.13 3.09 12.55
C ARG A 302 -14.78 4.47 12.03
N LEU A 303 -15.14 5.49 12.79
CA LEU A 303 -14.82 6.89 12.53
C LEU A 303 -14.39 7.58 13.84
N PRO A 304 -13.49 8.57 13.80
CA PRO A 304 -13.18 9.36 14.98
C PRO A 304 -14.36 10.27 15.33
N THR A 305 -14.67 10.38 16.62
CA THR A 305 -15.67 11.33 17.11
C THR A 305 -15.20 12.78 16.95
N MET A 306 -16.13 13.74 16.95
CA MET A 306 -15.78 15.17 16.91
C MET A 306 -14.87 15.55 18.06
N SER A 307 -15.16 15.11 19.28
CA SER A 307 -14.33 15.35 20.46
C SER A 307 -12.90 14.76 20.32
N GLN A 308 -12.75 13.57 19.72
CA GLN A 308 -11.42 13.01 19.44
C GLN A 308 -10.66 13.87 18.43
N ARG A 309 -11.33 14.36 17.38
CA ARG A 309 -10.73 15.24 16.36
C ARG A 309 -10.29 16.58 16.96
N GLU A 310 -11.14 17.22 17.76
CA GLU A 310 -10.84 18.49 18.42
C GLU A 310 -9.64 18.39 19.36
N ARG A 311 -9.57 17.34 20.19
CA ARG A 311 -8.43 17.12 21.10
C ARG A 311 -7.09 16.93 20.39
N ARG A 312 -7.06 16.42 19.17
CA ARG A 312 -5.82 16.19 18.41
C ARG A 312 -5.54 17.26 17.37
N ARG A 313 -6.48 18.17 17.11
CA ARG A 313 -6.29 19.21 16.08
C ARG A 313 -5.11 20.11 16.43
N LEU A 314 -4.28 20.38 15.43
CA LEU A 314 -3.26 21.41 15.52
C LEU A 314 -3.89 22.78 15.22
N ALA A 315 -3.43 23.81 15.91
CA ALA A 315 -3.93 25.18 15.73
C ALA A 315 -3.61 25.73 14.32
#